data_3d095c7c918a4d7a92f295b4ad79ea96
#
_entry.id   3d095c7c918a4d7a92f295b4ad79ea96
#
_cell.length_a   1.000
_cell.length_b   1.000
_cell.length_c   1.000
_cell.angle_alpha   90.00
_cell.angle_beta   90.00
_cell.angle_gamma   90.00
#
_symmetry.space_group_name_H-M   'P 1'
#
loop_
_entity.id
_entity.type
_entity.pdbx_description
1 polymer ?
#
loop_
_entity_poly.entity_id
_entity_poly.type
_entity_poly.pdbx_seq_one_letter_code
_entity_poly.pdbx_strand_id
1 'polypeptide(L)'
;MPDIFPDFLPTRLVVLSVGINPSLHALRAGYPFAFARNRFWPALNASRLVDAPLTPGLAAIEYLGEAHGMGFTDVVKRATPGMRGLTARDYDRDAPRLAALIAARRPALLWFHGKVAAREFLKRAVTRDIEPVWGEQDFEVGGARVFVAPNPSPANASYSVADLTAAYDALAVLRARLDV
;
A
#
# COMPACT_ATOMS: atom_id res chain seq x y z
N MET A 1 22.54 -9.38 -1.64
CA MET A 1 21.55 -8.42 -2.16
C MET A 1 21.09 -7.60 -0.98
N PRO A 2 20.80 -6.31 -1.13
CA PRO A 2 20.27 -5.54 -0.02
C PRO A 2 18.93 -6.14 0.41
N ASP A 3 18.77 -6.41 1.71
CA ASP A 3 17.50 -6.90 2.31
C ASP A 3 16.42 -5.81 2.37
N ILE A 4 16.70 -4.64 1.80
CA ILE A 4 15.83 -3.47 1.79
C ILE A 4 15.23 -3.31 0.40
N PHE A 5 13.90 -3.41 0.34
CA PHE A 5 13.14 -3.18 -0.88
C PHE A 5 12.96 -1.68 -1.14
N PRO A 6 13.15 -1.18 -2.38
CA PRO A 6 13.01 0.24 -2.68
C PRO A 6 11.56 0.73 -2.54
N ASP A 7 11.41 2.05 -2.42
CA ASP A 7 10.14 2.73 -2.64
C ASP A 7 10.01 3.06 -4.14
N PHE A 8 8.81 2.91 -4.71
CA PHE A 8 8.50 3.29 -6.08
C PHE A 8 7.65 4.56 -6.03
N LEU A 9 8.27 5.71 -6.28
CA LEU A 9 7.65 7.01 -6.07
C LEU A 9 7.70 7.83 -7.36
N PRO A 10 6.54 8.10 -7.99
CA PRO A 10 6.49 8.98 -9.18
C PRO A 10 6.80 10.43 -8.80
N THR A 11 7.12 11.27 -9.77
CA THR A 11 7.33 12.70 -9.56
C THR A 11 6.09 13.35 -8.95
N ARG A 12 4.91 13.12 -9.53
CA ARG A 12 3.61 13.51 -8.97
C ARG A 12 3.03 12.34 -8.20
N LEU A 13 3.04 12.41 -6.87
CA LEU A 13 2.50 11.38 -5.99
C LEU A 13 1.10 11.79 -5.51
N VAL A 14 0.08 11.09 -5.95
CA VAL A 14 -1.32 11.29 -5.55
C VAL A 14 -1.76 10.26 -4.53
N VAL A 15 -1.55 8.98 -4.85
CA VAL A 15 -1.90 7.85 -3.99
C VAL A 15 -0.63 7.15 -3.55
N LEU A 16 -0.42 7.00 -2.26
CA LEU A 16 0.67 6.19 -1.70
C LEU A 16 0.09 4.86 -1.22
N SER A 17 0.35 3.80 -1.98
CA SER A 17 0.05 2.42 -1.63
C SER A 17 1.04 1.91 -0.60
N VAL A 18 0.56 1.47 0.57
CA VAL A 18 1.37 1.12 1.74
C VAL A 18 1.12 -0.32 2.15
N GLY A 19 2.09 -1.20 1.89
CA GLY A 19 2.13 -2.56 2.41
C GLY A 19 2.64 -2.64 3.85
N ILE A 20 2.56 -3.81 4.46
CA ILE A 20 3.17 -4.02 5.78
C ILE A 20 4.68 -4.18 5.68
N ASN A 21 5.13 -5.04 4.77
CA ASN A 21 6.52 -5.25 4.41
C ASN A 21 6.64 -6.00 3.08
N PRO A 22 7.75 -5.88 2.35
CA PRO A 22 7.96 -6.60 1.11
C PRO A 22 8.08 -8.10 1.36
N SER A 23 7.55 -8.90 0.43
CA SER A 23 7.80 -10.33 0.40
C SER A 23 9.16 -10.65 -0.21
N LEU A 24 9.71 -11.83 0.07
CA LEU A 24 10.92 -12.31 -0.61
C LEU A 24 10.71 -12.45 -2.14
N HIS A 25 9.47 -12.68 -2.59
CA HIS A 25 9.13 -12.70 -4.01
C HIS A 25 9.25 -11.31 -4.64
N ALA A 26 8.73 -10.27 -3.97
CA ALA A 26 8.85 -8.89 -4.42
C ALA A 26 10.33 -8.46 -4.51
N LEU A 27 11.13 -8.79 -3.49
CA LEU A 27 12.56 -8.49 -3.46
C LEU A 27 13.32 -9.13 -4.64
N ARG A 28 13.01 -10.40 -4.97
CA ARG A 28 13.65 -11.11 -6.09
C ARG A 28 13.19 -10.61 -7.45
N ALA A 29 11.91 -10.29 -7.58
CA ALA A 29 11.31 -9.84 -8.84
C ALA A 29 11.57 -8.34 -9.13
N GLY A 30 11.91 -7.54 -8.11
CA GLY A 30 12.17 -6.12 -8.24
C GLY A 30 10.93 -5.23 -8.32
N TYR A 31 9.73 -5.76 -8.01
CA TYR A 31 8.49 -4.98 -7.99
C TYR A 31 7.50 -5.49 -6.93
N PRO A 32 6.61 -4.62 -6.40
CA PRO A 32 5.65 -5.00 -5.37
C PRO A 32 4.59 -5.97 -5.89
N PHE A 33 4.02 -6.78 -4.97
CA PHE A 33 2.97 -7.76 -5.27
C PHE A 33 3.36 -8.84 -6.31
N ALA A 34 4.65 -9.14 -6.46
CA ALA A 34 5.18 -10.02 -7.52
C ALA A 34 4.88 -11.51 -7.34
N PHE A 35 4.37 -11.95 -6.17
CA PHE A 35 4.01 -13.34 -6.00
C PHE A 35 2.83 -13.72 -6.89
N ALA A 36 2.99 -14.77 -7.71
CA ALA A 36 2.01 -15.16 -8.75
C ALA A 36 0.57 -15.37 -8.25
N ARG A 37 0.41 -15.79 -6.98
CA ARG A 37 -0.90 -15.92 -6.32
C ARG A 37 -1.37 -14.68 -5.55
N ASN A 38 -0.63 -13.55 -5.65
CA ASN A 38 -1.08 -12.31 -5.04
C ASN A 38 -2.30 -11.77 -5.78
N ARG A 39 -3.32 -11.39 -5.05
CA ARG A 39 -4.61 -10.95 -5.61
C ARG A 39 -4.66 -9.46 -5.93
N PHE A 40 -3.57 -8.72 -5.69
CA PHE A 40 -3.49 -7.29 -6.01
C PHE A 40 -3.79 -7.04 -7.49
N TRP A 41 -3.04 -7.69 -8.38
CA TRP A 41 -3.16 -7.48 -9.81
C TRP A 41 -4.52 -7.88 -10.39
N PRO A 42 -5.08 -9.07 -10.09
CA PRO A 42 -6.43 -9.41 -10.52
C PRO A 42 -7.50 -8.43 -10.02
N ALA A 43 -7.41 -7.99 -8.77
CA ALA A 43 -8.36 -7.04 -8.19
C ALA A 43 -8.20 -5.63 -8.79
N LEU A 44 -6.97 -5.16 -8.97
CA LEU A 44 -6.67 -3.89 -9.62
C LEU A 44 -7.23 -3.84 -11.04
N ASN A 45 -6.95 -4.88 -11.83
CA ASN A 45 -7.39 -4.98 -13.23
C ASN A 45 -8.91 -5.10 -13.39
N ALA A 46 -9.62 -5.57 -12.38
CA ALA A 46 -11.07 -5.63 -12.36
C ALA A 46 -11.73 -4.36 -11.77
N SER A 47 -10.93 -3.46 -11.19
CA SER A 47 -11.42 -2.25 -10.52
C SER A 47 -11.39 -1.03 -11.42
N ARG A 48 -12.03 0.05 -10.96
CA ARG A 48 -12.04 1.38 -11.58
C ARG A 48 -10.77 2.21 -11.34
N LEU A 49 -9.75 1.64 -10.70
CA LEU A 49 -8.47 2.32 -10.43
C LEU A 49 -7.60 2.43 -11.68
N VAL A 50 -7.85 1.58 -12.67
CA VAL A 50 -7.12 1.55 -13.95
C VAL A 50 -8.09 1.49 -15.13
N ASP A 51 -7.68 2.06 -16.26
CA ASP A 51 -8.53 2.14 -17.47
C ASP A 51 -8.43 0.88 -18.35
N ALA A 52 -7.36 0.11 -18.17
CA ALA A 52 -7.12 -1.14 -18.91
C ALA A 52 -6.32 -2.13 -18.04
N PRO A 53 -6.48 -3.45 -18.29
CA PRO A 53 -5.73 -4.46 -17.57
C PRO A 53 -4.21 -4.34 -17.78
N LEU A 54 -3.46 -4.43 -16.70
CA LEU A 54 -2.00 -4.36 -16.67
C LEU A 54 -1.40 -5.76 -16.46
N THR A 55 -0.31 -6.05 -17.17
CA THR A 55 0.50 -7.24 -16.90
C THR A 55 1.42 -6.97 -15.71
N PRO A 56 1.40 -7.81 -14.65
CA PRO A 56 2.27 -7.62 -13.49
C PRO A 56 3.75 -7.49 -13.86
N GLY A 57 4.42 -6.46 -13.36
CA GLY A 57 5.83 -6.20 -13.66
C GLY A 57 6.25 -4.78 -13.30
N LEU A 58 7.54 -4.51 -13.43
CA LEU A 58 8.09 -3.18 -13.17
C LEU A 58 7.47 -2.11 -14.10
N ALA A 59 7.27 -2.42 -15.38
CA ALA A 59 6.64 -1.51 -16.34
C ALA A 59 5.21 -1.13 -15.93
N ALA A 60 4.43 -2.04 -15.31
CA ALA A 60 3.12 -1.72 -14.79
C ALA A 60 3.19 -0.80 -13.56
N ILE A 61 4.20 -0.96 -12.70
CA ILE A 61 4.44 -0.07 -11.55
C ILE A 61 4.81 1.33 -12.04
N GLU A 62 5.68 1.44 -13.03
CA GLU A 62 6.06 2.71 -13.66
C GLU A 62 4.85 3.39 -14.30
N TYR A 63 4.06 2.65 -15.07
CA TYR A 63 2.82 3.17 -15.67
C TYR A 63 1.83 3.68 -14.61
N LEU A 64 1.59 2.93 -13.51
CA LEU A 64 0.74 3.37 -12.42
C LEU A 64 1.26 4.65 -11.77
N GLY A 65 2.58 4.81 -11.68
CA GLY A 65 3.21 6.04 -11.21
C GLY A 65 2.97 7.22 -12.15
N GLU A 66 3.25 7.05 -13.42
CA GLU A 66 3.19 8.12 -14.42
C GLU A 66 1.74 8.53 -14.76
N ALA A 67 0.88 7.54 -15.04
CA ALA A 67 -0.49 7.80 -15.48
C ALA A 67 -1.46 8.09 -14.33
N HIS A 68 -1.25 7.46 -13.17
CA HIS A 68 -2.20 7.54 -12.06
C HIS A 68 -1.64 8.21 -10.80
N GLY A 69 -0.37 8.63 -10.78
CA GLY A 69 0.28 9.21 -9.61
C GLY A 69 0.35 8.23 -8.42
N MET A 70 0.42 6.94 -8.69
CA MET A 70 0.41 5.90 -7.67
C MET A 70 1.84 5.49 -7.31
N GLY A 71 2.23 5.72 -6.07
CA GLY A 71 3.49 5.25 -5.52
C GLY A 71 3.31 4.03 -4.61
N PHE A 72 4.39 3.28 -4.38
CA PHE A 72 4.39 2.06 -3.58
C PHE A 72 5.49 2.09 -2.54
N THR A 73 5.14 1.75 -1.32
CA THR A 73 6.05 1.62 -0.17
C THR A 73 5.51 0.60 0.83
N ASP A 74 6.27 0.36 1.88
CA ASP A 74 5.88 -0.49 3.00
C ASP A 74 6.15 0.21 4.33
N VAL A 75 5.41 -0.15 5.38
CA VAL A 75 5.66 0.33 6.75
C VAL A 75 7.05 -0.13 7.20
N VAL A 76 7.35 -1.42 7.01
CA VAL A 76 8.67 -2.01 7.29
C VAL A 76 9.38 -2.33 5.98
N LYS A 77 10.66 -1.95 5.86
CA LYS A 77 11.43 -2.13 4.61
C LYS A 77 12.13 -3.48 4.51
N ARG A 78 12.27 -4.19 5.61
CA ARG A 78 12.92 -5.51 5.62
C ARG A 78 12.00 -6.57 5.01
N ALA A 79 12.49 -7.25 3.97
CA ALA A 79 11.76 -8.35 3.35
C ALA A 79 11.72 -9.58 4.26
N THR A 80 10.57 -10.24 4.34
CA THR A 80 10.37 -11.48 5.08
C THR A 80 9.47 -12.46 4.28
N PRO A 81 9.51 -13.77 4.60
CA PRO A 81 8.56 -14.73 4.00
C PRO A 81 7.09 -14.41 4.29
N GLY A 82 6.82 -13.68 5.36
CA GLY A 82 5.48 -13.26 5.77
C GLY A 82 5.54 -12.39 7.02
N MET A 83 4.42 -11.77 7.34
CA MET A 83 4.27 -10.83 8.46
C MET A 83 4.76 -11.38 9.82
N ARG A 84 4.65 -12.70 10.06
CA ARG A 84 5.11 -13.34 11.30
C ARG A 84 6.62 -13.21 11.55
N GLY A 85 7.39 -12.89 10.53
CA GLY A 85 8.83 -12.63 10.64
C GLY A 85 9.18 -11.22 11.12
N LEU A 86 8.20 -10.34 11.31
CA LEU A 86 8.39 -8.98 11.78
C LEU A 86 8.36 -8.91 13.31
N THR A 87 9.15 -7.98 13.86
CA THR A 87 9.25 -7.70 15.29
C THR A 87 8.82 -6.26 15.57
N ALA A 88 8.51 -5.93 16.82
CA ALA A 88 8.22 -4.55 17.24
C ALA A 88 9.34 -3.58 16.82
N ARG A 89 10.61 -4.02 16.94
CA ARG A 89 11.78 -3.23 16.55
C ARG A 89 11.79 -2.85 15.06
N ASP A 90 11.28 -3.71 14.18
CA ASP A 90 11.18 -3.39 12.75
C ASP A 90 10.24 -2.22 12.52
N TYR A 91 9.08 -2.23 13.16
CA TYR A 91 8.10 -1.14 13.08
C TYR A 91 8.62 0.13 13.74
N ASP A 92 9.24 0.04 14.93
CA ASP A 92 9.78 1.20 15.66
C ASP A 92 10.86 1.91 14.85
N ARG A 93 11.65 1.17 14.07
CA ARG A 93 12.69 1.72 13.19
C ARG A 93 12.10 2.39 11.95
N ASP A 94 11.14 1.74 11.28
CA ASP A 94 10.75 2.09 9.92
C ASP A 94 9.47 2.94 9.83
N ALA A 95 8.56 2.90 10.82
CA ALA A 95 7.35 3.72 10.82
C ALA A 95 7.65 5.25 10.82
N PRO A 96 8.62 5.78 11.58
CA PRO A 96 9.02 7.18 11.50
C PRO A 96 9.55 7.59 10.11
N ARG A 97 10.25 6.68 9.41
CA ARG A 97 10.68 6.88 8.02
C ARG A 97 9.48 7.11 7.09
N LEU A 98 8.44 6.30 7.24
CA LEU A 98 7.21 6.44 6.45
C LEU A 98 6.51 7.77 6.73
N ALA A 99 6.45 8.19 7.99
CA ALA A 99 5.90 9.50 8.35
C ALA A 99 6.70 10.66 7.70
N ALA A 100 8.01 10.58 7.71
CA ALA A 100 8.87 11.56 7.03
C ALA A 100 8.66 11.57 5.52
N LEU A 101 8.49 10.41 4.90
CA LEU A 101 8.16 10.27 3.47
C LEU A 101 6.82 10.97 3.16
N ILE A 102 5.78 10.70 3.94
CA ILE A 102 4.46 11.32 3.78
C ILE A 102 4.56 12.84 3.91
N ALA A 103 5.26 13.34 4.92
CA ALA A 103 5.45 14.77 5.13
C ALA A 103 6.20 15.45 3.97
N ALA A 104 7.20 14.79 3.40
CA ALA A 104 8.01 15.31 2.29
C ALA A 104 7.27 15.27 0.95
N ARG A 105 6.52 14.21 0.67
CA ARG A 105 5.90 13.97 -0.62
C ARG A 105 4.44 14.43 -0.70
N ARG A 106 3.77 14.60 0.44
CA ARG A 106 2.38 15.10 0.58
C ARG A 106 1.40 14.42 -0.38
N PRO A 107 1.28 13.08 -0.36
CA PRO A 107 0.25 12.42 -1.16
C PRO A 107 -1.14 12.91 -0.73
N ALA A 108 -2.10 12.92 -1.65
CA ALA A 108 -3.48 13.24 -1.32
C ALA A 108 -4.17 12.08 -0.57
N LEU A 109 -3.70 10.85 -0.79
CA LEU A 109 -4.34 9.64 -0.28
C LEU A 109 -3.29 8.60 0.13
N LEU A 110 -3.45 8.05 1.34
CA LEU A 110 -2.72 6.88 1.84
C LEU A 110 -3.61 5.65 1.72
N TRP A 111 -3.16 4.66 0.99
CA TRP A 111 -3.86 3.40 0.79
C TRP A 111 -3.14 2.25 1.50
N PHE A 112 -3.58 1.88 2.69
CA PHE A 112 -3.01 0.77 3.45
C PHE A 112 -3.60 -0.58 3.03
N HIS A 113 -2.72 -1.57 2.84
CA HIS A 113 -3.08 -2.96 2.58
C HIS A 113 -3.15 -3.75 3.89
N GLY A 114 -4.31 -3.69 4.53
CA GLY A 114 -4.61 -4.37 5.79
C GLY A 114 -4.56 -3.47 7.02
N LYS A 115 -5.42 -3.80 7.99
CA LYS A 115 -5.55 -3.06 9.26
C LYS A 115 -4.26 -3.08 10.09
N VAL A 116 -3.50 -4.18 10.03
CA VAL A 116 -2.24 -4.28 10.78
C VAL A 116 -1.24 -3.24 10.29
N ALA A 117 -1.08 -3.07 8.98
CA ALA A 117 -0.18 -2.06 8.43
C ALA A 117 -0.56 -0.65 8.89
N ALA A 118 -1.85 -0.30 8.80
CA ALA A 118 -2.36 0.99 9.25
C ALA A 118 -2.17 1.19 10.76
N ARG A 119 -2.61 0.22 11.59
CA ARG A 119 -2.51 0.30 13.05
C ARG A 119 -1.07 0.47 13.52
N GLU A 120 -0.15 -0.36 13.02
CA GLU A 120 1.25 -0.32 13.43
C GLU A 120 1.92 1.01 13.05
N PHE A 121 1.60 1.55 11.90
CA PHE A 121 2.04 2.88 11.49
C PHE A 121 1.46 3.99 12.38
N LEU A 122 0.13 4.00 12.57
CA LEU A 122 -0.56 5.03 13.36
C LEU A 122 -0.05 5.06 14.79
N LYS A 123 0.10 3.90 15.42
CA LYS A 123 0.60 3.78 16.80
C LYS A 123 2.00 4.33 16.98
N ARG A 124 2.91 4.09 16.03
CA ARG A 124 4.34 4.39 16.21
C ARG A 124 4.77 5.72 15.62
N ALA A 125 4.11 6.18 14.59
CA ALA A 125 4.53 7.38 13.86
C ALA A 125 3.55 8.55 13.98
N VAL A 126 2.28 8.29 14.31
CA VAL A 126 1.24 9.32 14.44
C VAL A 126 0.74 9.45 15.87
N THR A 127 1.22 8.59 16.78
CA THR A 127 0.83 8.54 18.20
C THR A 127 -0.70 8.37 18.38
N ARG A 128 -1.31 7.61 17.49
CA ARG A 128 -2.73 7.25 17.54
C ARG A 128 -2.88 5.75 17.78
N ASP A 129 -3.42 5.37 18.93
CA ASP A 129 -3.76 3.98 19.26
C ASP A 129 -5.25 3.74 19.00
N ILE A 130 -5.59 3.58 17.73
CA ILE A 130 -6.95 3.33 17.25
C ILE A 130 -6.96 2.05 16.39
N GLU A 131 -8.08 1.35 16.41
CA GLU A 131 -8.31 0.24 15.47
C GLU A 131 -8.89 0.76 14.16
N PRO A 132 -8.15 0.66 13.04
CA PRO A 132 -8.66 1.14 11.75
C PRO A 132 -9.89 0.37 11.29
N VAL A 133 -10.83 1.04 10.62
CA VAL A 133 -11.96 0.41 9.94
C VAL A 133 -11.61 0.08 8.48
N TRP A 134 -12.41 -0.76 7.83
CA TRP A 134 -12.28 -0.94 6.38
C TRP A 134 -12.83 0.27 5.63
N GLY A 135 -12.14 0.65 4.55
CA GLY A 135 -12.51 1.81 3.75
C GLY A 135 -11.84 3.10 4.21
N GLU A 136 -12.50 4.21 3.93
CA GLU A 136 -12.06 5.54 4.31
C GLU A 136 -12.12 5.74 5.83
N GLN A 137 -11.07 6.36 6.38
CA GLN A 137 -11.03 6.73 7.80
C GLN A 137 -11.61 8.14 8.00
N ASP A 138 -12.05 8.44 9.22
CA ASP A 138 -12.58 9.75 9.62
C ASP A 138 -11.50 10.78 10.02
N PHE A 139 -10.23 10.45 9.73
CA PHE A 139 -9.07 11.29 10.04
C PHE A 139 -8.08 11.34 8.88
N GLU A 140 -7.18 12.30 8.93
CA GLU A 140 -6.08 12.48 7.99
C GLU A 140 -4.72 12.27 8.67
N VAL A 141 -3.70 11.97 7.86
CA VAL A 141 -2.31 11.88 8.29
C VAL A 141 -1.46 12.74 7.37
N GLY A 142 -0.84 13.78 7.92
CA GLY A 142 -0.02 14.71 7.13
C GLY A 142 -0.80 15.45 6.02
N GLY A 143 -2.12 15.63 6.19
CA GLY A 143 -3.03 16.20 5.21
C GLY A 143 -3.53 15.20 4.14
N ALA A 144 -3.09 13.95 4.21
CA ALA A 144 -3.58 12.88 3.32
C ALA A 144 -4.81 12.19 3.92
N ARG A 145 -5.84 11.94 3.08
CA ARG A 145 -6.93 11.03 3.45
C ARG A 145 -6.38 9.63 3.63
N VAL A 146 -6.99 8.85 4.51
CA VAL A 146 -6.54 7.49 4.81
C VAL A 146 -7.60 6.49 4.40
N PHE A 147 -7.20 5.47 3.65
CA PHE A 147 -8.05 4.36 3.20
C PHE A 147 -7.39 3.03 3.54
N VAL A 148 -8.15 2.09 4.08
CA VAL A 148 -7.67 0.74 4.44
C VAL A 148 -8.45 -0.31 3.67
N ALA A 149 -7.76 -1.03 2.78
CA ALA A 149 -8.30 -2.19 2.07
C ALA A 149 -7.80 -3.49 2.69
N PRO A 150 -8.51 -4.62 2.49
CA PRO A 150 -7.98 -5.93 2.87
C PRO A 150 -6.63 -6.22 2.19
N ASN A 151 -5.74 -6.90 2.89
CA ASN A 151 -4.44 -7.28 2.35
C ASN A 151 -4.61 -8.31 1.21
N PRO A 152 -4.07 -8.07 0.00
CA PRO A 152 -4.22 -8.95 -1.15
C PRO A 152 -3.36 -10.22 -1.08
N SER A 153 -2.53 -10.37 -0.05
CA SER A 153 -1.69 -11.57 0.15
C SER A 153 -2.54 -12.85 0.19
N PRO A 154 -2.09 -13.94 -0.47
CA PRO A 154 -2.78 -15.23 -0.37
C PRO A 154 -2.87 -15.79 1.05
N ALA A 155 -2.01 -15.35 1.96
CA ALA A 155 -2.10 -15.69 3.38
C ALA A 155 -3.36 -15.13 4.07
N ASN A 156 -4.01 -14.11 3.47
CA ASN A 156 -5.27 -13.55 3.95
C ASN A 156 -6.45 -14.19 3.21
N ALA A 157 -6.80 -15.43 3.56
CA ALA A 157 -7.84 -16.20 2.86
C ALA A 157 -9.27 -15.68 3.05
N SER A 158 -9.49 -14.76 4.00
CA SER A 158 -10.84 -14.25 4.36
C SER A 158 -11.49 -13.36 3.30
N TYR A 159 -10.71 -12.86 2.33
CA TYR A 159 -11.20 -11.94 1.30
C TYR A 159 -10.94 -12.50 -0.09
N SER A 160 -11.95 -12.50 -0.93
CA SER A 160 -11.87 -12.91 -2.33
C SER A 160 -11.28 -11.80 -3.23
N VAL A 161 -11.04 -12.11 -4.50
CA VAL A 161 -10.70 -11.08 -5.51
C VAL A 161 -11.87 -10.08 -5.64
N ALA A 162 -13.11 -10.54 -5.61
CA ALA A 162 -14.28 -9.67 -5.69
C ALA A 162 -14.37 -8.69 -4.52
N ASP A 163 -14.08 -9.13 -3.29
CA ASP A 163 -14.05 -8.25 -2.11
C ASP A 163 -12.96 -7.18 -2.24
N LEU A 164 -11.77 -7.57 -2.73
CA LEU A 164 -10.68 -6.63 -2.99
C LEU A 164 -11.05 -5.64 -4.11
N THR A 165 -11.67 -6.11 -5.19
CA THR A 165 -12.14 -5.26 -6.28
C THR A 165 -13.15 -4.22 -5.78
N ALA A 166 -14.12 -4.63 -4.96
CA ALA A 166 -15.08 -3.71 -4.36
C ALA A 166 -14.40 -2.64 -3.48
N ALA A 167 -13.40 -3.03 -2.68
CA ALA A 167 -12.62 -2.08 -1.90
C ALA A 167 -11.82 -1.11 -2.78
N TYR A 168 -11.25 -1.59 -3.89
CA TYR A 168 -10.51 -0.75 -4.84
C TYR A 168 -11.42 0.20 -5.62
N ASP A 169 -12.65 -0.22 -5.92
CA ASP A 169 -13.68 0.65 -6.50
C ASP A 169 -14.08 1.77 -5.53
N ALA A 170 -14.22 1.46 -4.24
CA ALA A 170 -14.48 2.47 -3.22
C ALA A 170 -13.31 3.47 -3.10
N LEU A 171 -12.07 2.98 -3.20
CA LEU A 171 -10.87 3.83 -3.26
C LEU A 171 -10.88 4.73 -4.51
N ALA A 172 -11.29 4.21 -5.68
CA ALA A 172 -11.39 4.99 -6.91
C ALA A 172 -12.41 6.12 -6.78
N VAL A 173 -13.56 5.86 -6.13
CA VAL A 173 -14.58 6.89 -5.83
C VAL A 173 -14.00 7.95 -4.89
N LEU A 174 -13.29 7.56 -3.83
CA LEU A 174 -12.64 8.52 -2.94
C LEU A 174 -11.60 9.38 -3.69
N ARG A 175 -10.73 8.75 -4.47
CA ARG A 175 -9.73 9.44 -5.29
C ARG A 175 -10.36 10.49 -6.23
N ALA A 176 -11.47 10.16 -6.88
CA ALA A 176 -12.17 11.08 -7.78
C ALA A 176 -12.75 12.32 -7.08
N ARG A 177 -12.93 12.29 -5.75
CA ARG A 177 -13.40 13.43 -4.95
C ARG A 177 -12.26 14.39 -4.54
N LEU A 178 -11.02 14.01 -4.74
CA LEU A 178 -9.88 14.76 -4.23
C LEU A 178 -9.37 15.85 -5.20
N ASP A 179 -10.01 16.03 -6.35
CA ASP A 179 -9.68 17.05 -7.37
C ASP A 179 -8.16 17.16 -7.70
N VAL A 180 -7.46 15.99 -7.80
CA VAL A 180 -5.99 15.86 -7.91
C VAL A 180 -5.55 15.16 -9.20
#